data_e4dab2b1b81d3d4ddb45058768ca9fa0
#
_entry.id   e4dab2b1b81d3d4ddb45058768ca9fa0
#
_cell.length_a   1.000
_cell.length_b   1.000
_cell.length_c   1.000
_cell.angle_alpha   90.00
_cell.angle_beta   90.00
_cell.angle_gamma   90.00
#
_symmetry.space_group_name_H-M   'P 1'
#
loop_
_entity.id
_entity.type
_entity.pdbx_description
1 polymer ?
#
loop_
_entity_poly.entity_id
_entity_poly.type
_entity_poly.pdbx_seq_one_letter_code
_entity_poly.pdbx_strand_id
1 'polypeptide(L)'
;MTDAADPAPGSGPALSPRRGGWLDRIERLGNALPDPVFILAGCILVLVAVSVVAAAAGWGATNPITGERLVSVSLLSGENITRLLVEMPQTLTRFPPLGLVLTVMLGAAVAERSGLFAALLGGGVRRLPSPLLTPAVFIIGLFSHHAADAAYVVLIPLTALVYAKAGRHPLVGVAIAYAGISGAFAGNIIPGQFDLLMLGITAPAAQLIDPAYGVNPLGNWWFTLAIGVLFTPIAWYVTDRIIEPRLGRWTGGFPDGVEEADALGVLSGAQRRGLVWAGVVALVVVTVFAALVLWPGGGPLLDLSEQGPRRLAPFYGSLVAAFMTLFLGCGWAYGAVSGTIQTHRTLIRMMAEGMRDVAPYIVLAFFAAHFVALFAWSNLGPVLAVNGADALRGLDLPRPLLLVSLLGMSSGLDLLIGSASAKWSAMAPVVVPMLMLLGVSPEMTTAAYRMGDSIFNIVTPLASNFPLVLIICQRWQRDFGIGSMIALMLPYSIAFGLAGIALVTAWVSLALPVGPGAPATYSPPAAIVQSQVGPS
;
A
#
# COMPACT_ATOMS: atom_id res chain seq x y z
N MET A 1 -47.28 40.11 -24.62
CA MET A 1 -45.98 39.72 -25.19
C MET A 1 -45.10 39.37 -23.98
N THR A 2 -45.09 38.11 -23.64
CA THR A 2 -44.34 37.55 -22.49
C THR A 2 -43.02 37.01 -23.03
N ASP A 3 -41.94 37.59 -22.56
CA ASP A 3 -40.56 37.14 -22.80
C ASP A 3 -40.36 35.74 -22.24
N ALA A 4 -40.13 34.79 -23.08
CA ALA A 4 -39.68 33.45 -22.71
C ALA A 4 -38.15 33.53 -22.52
N ALA A 5 -37.69 33.44 -21.30
CA ALA A 5 -36.27 33.32 -20.97
C ALA A 5 -35.75 31.97 -21.46
N ASP A 6 -34.71 31.99 -22.29
CA ASP A 6 -33.94 30.82 -22.72
C ASP A 6 -33.38 30.02 -21.52
N PRO A 7 -33.46 28.68 -21.52
CA PRO A 7 -32.85 27.90 -20.45
C PRO A 7 -31.32 27.93 -20.53
N ALA A 8 -30.68 28.17 -19.40
CA ALA A 8 -29.22 28.20 -19.26
C ALA A 8 -28.57 26.88 -19.75
N PRO A 9 -27.44 26.95 -20.50
CA PRO A 9 -26.73 25.78 -20.99
C PRO A 9 -26.02 25.07 -19.86
N GLY A 10 -26.37 23.79 -19.60
CA GLY A 10 -25.62 22.96 -18.64
C GLY A 10 -26.34 21.84 -17.91
N SER A 11 -27.60 21.55 -18.24
CA SER A 11 -28.29 20.40 -17.61
C SER A 11 -28.26 19.18 -18.54
N GLY A 12 -27.20 18.39 -18.44
CA GLY A 12 -27.25 16.99 -18.81
C GLY A 12 -28.23 16.24 -17.89
N PRO A 13 -28.77 15.05 -18.30
CA PRO A 13 -29.77 14.35 -17.51
C PRO A 13 -29.22 14.06 -16.11
N ALA A 14 -29.77 14.74 -15.12
CA ALA A 14 -29.45 14.55 -13.71
C ALA A 14 -29.80 13.12 -13.31
N LEU A 15 -28.82 12.32 -12.92
CA LEU A 15 -29.04 11.10 -12.18
C LEU A 15 -29.60 11.52 -10.82
N SER A 16 -30.93 11.52 -10.68
CA SER A 16 -31.61 11.90 -9.44
C SER A 16 -31.08 11.07 -8.26
N PRO A 17 -30.69 11.69 -7.15
CA PRO A 17 -30.25 10.95 -5.97
C PRO A 17 -31.46 10.20 -5.39
N ARG A 18 -31.54 8.90 -5.60
CA ARG A 18 -32.42 8.03 -4.81
C ARG A 18 -31.86 7.96 -3.39
N ARG A 19 -32.32 8.83 -2.50
CA ARG A 19 -32.05 8.78 -1.07
C ARG A 19 -32.64 7.48 -0.49
N GLY A 20 -31.83 6.71 0.23
CA GLY A 20 -32.28 5.54 0.99
C GLY A 20 -31.81 4.17 0.47
N GLY A 21 -30.78 4.12 -0.36
CA GLY A 21 -30.20 2.86 -0.89
C GLY A 21 -29.30 2.12 0.11
N TRP A 22 -28.94 0.87 -0.22
CA TRP A 22 -27.97 0.07 0.51
C TRP A 22 -26.59 0.78 0.64
N LEU A 23 -26.24 1.65 -0.29
CA LEU A 23 -25.05 2.49 -0.28
C LEU A 23 -25.03 3.49 0.88
N ASP A 24 -26.17 4.13 1.18
CA ASP A 24 -26.29 5.03 2.34
C ASP A 24 -26.19 4.27 3.68
N ARG A 25 -26.52 2.96 3.68
CA ARG A 25 -26.31 2.10 4.86
C ARG A 25 -24.84 1.74 5.03
N ILE A 26 -24.12 1.44 3.94
CA ILE A 26 -22.68 1.16 3.96
C ILE A 26 -21.93 2.41 4.43
N GLU A 27 -22.27 3.58 3.89
CA GLU A 27 -21.66 4.85 4.30
C GLU A 27 -21.90 5.14 5.79
N ARG A 28 -23.15 5.00 6.27
CA ARG A 28 -23.47 5.19 7.69
C ARG A 28 -22.79 4.17 8.61
N LEU A 29 -22.73 2.91 8.20
CA LEU A 29 -22.00 1.87 8.92
C LEU A 29 -20.50 2.17 8.95
N GLY A 30 -19.93 2.59 7.83
CA GLY A 30 -18.52 2.92 7.73
C GLY A 30 -18.15 4.15 8.57
N ASN A 31 -18.97 5.21 8.51
CA ASN A 31 -18.76 6.41 9.32
C ASN A 31 -19.03 6.18 10.82
N ALA A 32 -19.71 5.09 11.19
CA ALA A 32 -19.92 4.67 12.57
C ALA A 32 -18.79 3.78 13.12
N LEU A 33 -17.88 3.31 12.26
CA LEU A 33 -16.74 2.51 12.71
C LEU A 33 -15.75 3.39 13.49
N PRO A 34 -15.20 2.87 14.58
CA PRO A 34 -14.19 3.59 15.33
C PRO A 34 -12.89 3.72 14.51
N ASP A 35 -12.06 4.71 14.90
CA ASP A 35 -10.70 4.85 14.36
C ASP A 35 -9.93 3.51 14.39
N PRO A 36 -9.09 3.19 13.39
CA PRO A 36 -8.29 1.97 13.33
C PRO A 36 -7.50 1.66 14.62
N VAL A 37 -7.08 2.69 15.35
CA VAL A 37 -6.43 2.55 16.65
C VAL A 37 -7.36 1.89 17.67
N PHE A 38 -8.63 2.29 17.71
CA PHE A 38 -9.63 1.70 18.60
C PHE A 38 -10.00 0.27 18.19
N ILE A 39 -9.95 -0.04 16.89
CA ILE A 39 -10.14 -1.41 16.40
C ILE A 39 -9.02 -2.31 16.94
N LEU A 40 -7.74 -1.88 16.82
CA LEU A 40 -6.61 -2.63 17.37
C LEU A 40 -6.67 -2.74 18.90
N ALA A 41 -7.05 -1.67 19.59
CA ALA A 41 -7.28 -1.73 21.04
C ALA A 41 -8.36 -2.74 21.41
N GLY A 42 -9.46 -2.78 20.65
CA GLY A 42 -10.50 -3.81 20.78
C GLY A 42 -9.97 -5.23 20.53
N CYS A 43 -9.16 -5.41 19.48
CA CYS A 43 -8.49 -6.69 19.21
C CYS A 43 -7.57 -7.12 20.37
N ILE A 44 -6.83 -6.18 21.00
CA ILE A 44 -6.03 -6.47 22.20
C ILE A 44 -6.91 -6.95 23.35
N LEU A 45 -8.04 -6.30 23.62
CA LEU A 45 -8.95 -6.71 24.68
C LEU A 45 -9.53 -8.11 24.42
N VAL A 46 -9.94 -8.39 23.19
CA VAL A 46 -10.38 -9.73 22.77
C VAL A 46 -9.27 -10.75 22.93
N LEU A 47 -8.05 -10.41 22.51
CA LEU A 47 -6.87 -11.27 22.66
C LEU A 47 -6.60 -11.61 24.13
N VAL A 48 -6.68 -10.63 25.04
CA VAL A 48 -6.56 -10.85 26.48
C VAL A 48 -7.62 -11.83 26.97
N ALA A 49 -8.89 -11.61 26.63
CA ALA A 49 -9.98 -12.48 27.04
C ALA A 49 -9.80 -13.92 26.50
N VAL A 50 -9.46 -14.06 25.21
CA VAL A 50 -9.20 -15.36 24.58
C VAL A 50 -8.00 -16.06 25.23
N SER A 51 -6.93 -15.32 25.59
CA SER A 51 -5.75 -15.89 26.25
C SER A 51 -6.09 -16.51 27.61
N VAL A 52 -6.95 -15.87 28.40
CA VAL A 52 -7.40 -16.39 29.68
C VAL A 52 -8.18 -17.70 29.52
N VAL A 53 -9.14 -17.73 28.58
CA VAL A 53 -9.95 -18.91 28.30
C VAL A 53 -9.08 -20.04 27.74
N ALA A 54 -8.23 -19.75 26.78
CA ALA A 54 -7.34 -20.72 26.15
C ALA A 54 -6.34 -21.35 27.16
N ALA A 55 -5.76 -20.52 28.02
CA ALA A 55 -4.87 -20.98 29.09
C ALA A 55 -5.60 -21.87 30.11
N ALA A 56 -6.82 -21.48 30.52
CA ALA A 56 -7.66 -22.30 31.41
C ALA A 56 -8.06 -23.62 30.79
N ALA A 57 -8.29 -23.66 29.48
CA ALA A 57 -8.60 -24.88 28.72
C ALA A 57 -7.36 -25.74 28.39
N GLY A 58 -6.15 -25.29 28.70
CA GLY A 58 -4.90 -25.95 28.31
C GLY A 58 -4.69 -26.06 26.79
N TRP A 59 -5.25 -25.13 26.04
CA TRP A 59 -5.19 -25.15 24.58
C TRP A 59 -3.74 -24.98 24.11
N GLY A 60 -3.32 -25.85 23.20
CA GLY A 60 -1.94 -25.87 22.72
C GLY A 60 -1.81 -26.53 21.36
N ALA A 61 -0.61 -26.47 20.81
CA ALA A 61 -0.22 -27.11 19.57
C ALA A 61 1.27 -27.46 19.62
N THR A 62 1.72 -28.38 18.76
CA THR A 62 3.15 -28.62 18.55
C THR A 62 3.60 -27.88 17.31
N ASN A 63 4.56 -26.97 17.47
CA ASN A 63 5.15 -26.27 16.33
C ASN A 63 5.83 -27.29 15.40
N PRO A 64 5.35 -27.50 14.16
CA PRO A 64 5.90 -28.51 13.28
C PRO A 64 7.30 -28.16 12.75
N ILE A 65 7.76 -26.92 12.95
CA ILE A 65 9.10 -26.46 12.53
C ILE A 65 10.12 -26.71 13.64
N THR A 66 9.80 -26.31 14.89
CA THR A 66 10.74 -26.41 16.02
C THR A 66 10.56 -27.71 16.83
N GLY A 67 9.43 -28.40 16.66
CA GLY A 67 9.06 -29.57 17.48
C GLY A 67 8.63 -29.21 18.91
N GLU A 68 8.60 -27.93 19.26
CA GLU A 68 8.26 -27.45 20.59
C GLU A 68 6.75 -27.52 20.83
N ARG A 69 6.35 -28.00 22.00
CA ARG A 69 4.95 -27.97 22.44
C ARG A 69 4.63 -26.61 23.02
N LEU A 70 3.83 -25.85 22.30
CA LEU A 70 3.33 -24.53 22.70
C LEU A 70 1.98 -24.70 23.42
N VAL A 71 1.88 -24.15 24.62
CA VAL A 71 0.62 -24.07 25.37
C VAL A 71 0.27 -22.61 25.54
N SER A 72 -1.03 -22.31 25.40
CA SER A 72 -1.52 -20.93 25.56
C SER A 72 -1.28 -20.44 27.00
N VAL A 73 -0.78 -19.21 27.13
CA VAL A 73 -0.48 -18.55 28.40
C VAL A 73 -1.41 -17.36 28.58
N SER A 74 -1.98 -17.23 29.79
CA SER A 74 -2.83 -16.08 30.12
C SER A 74 -2.05 -14.77 30.09
N LEU A 75 -2.53 -13.77 29.38
CA LEU A 75 -1.98 -12.42 29.39
C LEU A 75 -2.22 -11.69 30.72
N LEU A 76 -3.12 -12.19 31.56
CA LEU A 76 -3.33 -11.69 32.94
C LEU A 76 -2.44 -12.41 33.97
N SER A 77 -1.49 -13.27 33.56
CA SER A 77 -0.49 -13.80 34.47
C SER A 77 0.40 -12.70 35.02
N GLY A 78 0.91 -12.85 36.27
CA GLY A 78 1.80 -11.85 36.87
C GLY A 78 3.03 -11.56 36.01
N GLU A 79 3.60 -12.60 35.37
CA GLU A 79 4.72 -12.45 34.45
C GLU A 79 4.40 -11.57 33.24
N ASN A 80 3.28 -11.84 32.53
CA ASN A 80 2.87 -11.07 31.35
C ASN A 80 2.46 -9.64 31.71
N ILE A 81 1.84 -9.41 32.86
CA ILE A 81 1.52 -8.06 33.35
C ILE A 81 2.83 -7.29 33.64
N THR A 82 3.76 -7.90 34.32
CA THR A 82 5.07 -7.28 34.59
C THR A 82 5.79 -6.97 33.28
N ARG A 83 5.82 -7.93 32.37
CA ARG A 83 6.44 -7.78 31.06
C ARG A 83 5.82 -6.64 30.25
N LEU A 84 4.49 -6.55 30.20
CA LEU A 84 3.79 -5.46 29.51
C LEU A 84 4.19 -4.08 30.06
N LEU A 85 4.25 -3.95 31.39
CA LEU A 85 4.56 -2.65 32.03
C LEU A 85 6.03 -2.27 31.88
N VAL A 86 6.93 -3.24 31.96
CA VAL A 86 8.39 -3.00 31.93
C VAL A 86 8.89 -2.84 30.50
N GLU A 87 8.43 -3.70 29.58
CA GLU A 87 8.89 -3.73 28.19
C GLU A 87 8.08 -2.80 27.24
N MET A 88 7.07 -2.08 27.73
CA MET A 88 6.23 -1.22 26.90
C MET A 88 7.02 -0.26 25.99
N PRO A 89 8.03 0.50 26.47
CA PRO A 89 8.82 1.37 25.61
C PRO A 89 9.60 0.59 24.55
N GLN A 90 10.19 -0.56 24.93
CA GLN A 90 10.98 -1.40 24.04
C GLN A 90 10.10 -2.09 22.99
N THR A 91 8.88 -2.48 23.34
CA THR A 91 7.91 -3.06 22.42
C THR A 91 7.60 -2.09 21.26
N LEU A 92 7.42 -0.80 21.56
CA LEU A 92 7.25 0.22 20.53
C LEU A 92 8.54 0.44 19.73
N THR A 93 9.66 0.70 20.41
CA THR A 93 10.89 1.16 19.74
C THR A 93 11.58 0.06 18.93
N ARG A 94 11.34 -1.21 19.26
CA ARG A 94 11.84 -2.38 18.51
C ARG A 94 10.86 -2.87 17.43
N PHE A 95 9.69 -2.24 17.31
CA PHE A 95 8.73 -2.61 16.25
C PHE A 95 9.30 -2.23 14.87
N PRO A 96 9.68 -3.23 14.04
CA PRO A 96 10.45 -2.97 12.81
C PRO A 96 9.80 -1.94 11.88
N PRO A 97 8.48 -1.96 11.62
CA PRO A 97 7.86 -1.00 10.73
C PRO A 97 8.02 0.46 11.16
N LEU A 98 8.10 0.72 12.47
CA LEU A 98 8.23 2.10 12.97
C LEU A 98 9.54 2.75 12.52
N GLY A 99 10.66 2.08 12.71
CA GLY A 99 11.97 2.59 12.30
C GLY A 99 12.09 2.74 10.78
N LEU A 100 11.57 1.77 10.03
CA LEU A 100 11.58 1.79 8.56
C LEU A 100 10.83 3.02 8.01
N VAL A 101 9.59 3.23 8.46
CA VAL A 101 8.72 4.32 7.99
C VAL A 101 9.30 5.68 8.38
N LEU A 102 9.67 5.88 9.66
CA LEU A 102 10.21 7.16 10.12
C LEU A 102 11.47 7.55 9.35
N THR A 103 12.37 6.60 9.09
CA THR A 103 13.61 6.88 8.35
C THR A 103 13.32 7.32 6.92
N VAL A 104 12.48 6.60 6.17
CA VAL A 104 12.16 6.95 4.78
C VAL A 104 11.40 8.28 4.70
N MET A 105 10.48 8.53 5.64
CA MET A 105 9.67 9.75 5.66
C MET A 105 10.49 11.02 5.87
N LEU A 106 11.64 10.96 6.54
CA LEU A 106 12.55 12.11 6.62
C LEU A 106 12.99 12.61 5.24
N GLY A 107 13.26 11.69 4.31
CA GLY A 107 13.61 12.05 2.93
C GLY A 107 12.39 12.37 2.07
N ALA A 108 11.36 11.53 2.14
CA ALA A 108 10.15 11.66 1.34
C ALA A 108 9.43 13.00 1.57
N ALA A 109 9.34 13.47 2.81
CA ALA A 109 8.77 14.76 3.15
C ALA A 109 9.48 15.94 2.48
N VAL A 110 10.81 15.86 2.33
CA VAL A 110 11.57 16.90 1.63
C VAL A 110 11.28 16.84 0.13
N ALA A 111 11.25 15.65 -0.48
CA ALA A 111 10.92 15.49 -1.89
C ALA A 111 9.50 16.01 -2.21
N GLU A 112 8.53 15.74 -1.34
CA GLU A 112 7.16 16.18 -1.48
C GLU A 112 7.05 17.71 -1.32
N ARG A 113 7.50 18.24 -0.19
CA ARG A 113 7.33 19.66 0.18
C ARG A 113 8.21 20.62 -0.63
N SER A 114 9.31 20.13 -1.21
CA SER A 114 10.08 20.91 -2.18
C SER A 114 9.32 21.15 -3.49
N GLY A 115 8.26 20.36 -3.77
CA GLY A 115 7.52 20.37 -5.02
C GLY A 115 8.10 19.44 -6.10
N LEU A 116 9.10 18.61 -5.76
CA LEU A 116 9.72 17.68 -6.72
C LEU A 116 8.67 16.71 -7.30
N PHE A 117 7.87 16.08 -6.45
CA PHE A 117 6.84 15.13 -6.92
C PHE A 117 5.77 15.83 -7.78
N ALA A 118 5.32 17.02 -7.37
CA ALA A 118 4.37 17.80 -8.16
C ALA A 118 4.94 18.15 -9.55
N ALA A 119 6.22 18.53 -9.63
CA ALA A 119 6.88 18.83 -10.89
C ALA A 119 7.07 17.60 -11.78
N LEU A 120 7.41 16.45 -11.20
CA LEU A 120 7.52 15.17 -11.91
C LEU A 120 6.16 14.72 -12.48
N LEU A 121 5.14 14.70 -11.65
CA LEU A 121 3.78 14.28 -12.02
C LEU A 121 3.19 15.23 -13.08
N GLY A 122 3.26 16.54 -12.82
CA GLY A 122 2.75 17.55 -13.74
C GLY A 122 3.52 17.59 -15.07
N GLY A 123 4.82 17.42 -15.07
CA GLY A 123 5.67 17.39 -16.27
C GLY A 123 5.40 16.17 -17.16
N GLY A 124 5.05 15.03 -16.56
CA GLY A 124 4.75 13.78 -17.26
C GLY A 124 3.48 13.85 -18.10
N VAL A 125 2.40 14.41 -17.58
CA VAL A 125 1.06 14.38 -18.23
C VAL A 125 0.95 15.37 -19.39
N ARG A 126 1.59 16.51 -19.31
CA ARG A 126 1.35 17.68 -20.21
C ARG A 126 1.77 17.54 -21.67
N ARG A 127 2.68 16.63 -21.99
CA ARG A 127 3.27 16.48 -23.33
C ARG A 127 2.78 15.27 -24.09
N LEU A 128 1.77 14.58 -23.56
CA LEU A 128 1.33 13.32 -24.11
C LEU A 128 0.36 13.53 -25.28
N PRO A 129 0.54 12.83 -26.40
CA PRO A 129 -0.46 12.79 -27.46
C PRO A 129 -1.76 12.12 -26.95
N SER A 130 -2.91 12.61 -27.42
CA SER A 130 -4.24 12.17 -26.95
C SER A 130 -4.44 10.65 -26.86
N PRO A 131 -3.95 9.80 -27.81
CA PRO A 131 -4.11 8.35 -27.72
C PRO A 131 -3.34 7.69 -26.59
N LEU A 132 -2.21 8.29 -26.18
CA LEU A 132 -1.36 7.76 -25.11
C LEU A 132 -1.68 8.37 -23.73
N LEU A 133 -2.62 9.31 -23.68
CA LEU A 133 -2.96 10.02 -22.45
C LEU A 133 -3.47 9.07 -21.36
N THR A 134 -4.39 8.17 -21.70
CA THR A 134 -5.00 7.23 -20.76
C THR A 134 -3.97 6.27 -20.12
N PRO A 135 -3.20 5.48 -20.90
CA PRO A 135 -2.23 4.56 -20.29
C PRO A 135 -1.12 5.30 -19.55
N ALA A 136 -0.70 6.47 -20.03
CA ALA A 136 0.36 7.23 -19.38
C ALA A 136 -0.10 7.84 -18.06
N VAL A 137 -1.32 8.38 -17.97
CA VAL A 137 -1.89 8.87 -16.71
C VAL A 137 -1.97 7.73 -15.69
N PHE A 138 -2.37 6.53 -16.11
CA PHE A 138 -2.40 5.36 -15.22
C PHE A 138 -1.01 4.99 -14.70
N ILE A 139 0.00 4.94 -15.59
CA ILE A 139 1.40 4.65 -15.20
C ILE A 139 1.94 5.73 -14.27
N ILE A 140 1.64 7.01 -14.53
CA ILE A 140 2.01 8.11 -13.64
C ILE A 140 1.31 7.97 -12.29
N GLY A 141 0.04 7.53 -12.28
CA GLY A 141 -0.71 7.18 -11.07
C GLY A 141 -0.03 6.07 -10.27
N LEU A 142 0.41 5.00 -10.92
CA LEU A 142 1.20 3.93 -10.27
C LEU A 142 2.52 4.47 -9.68
N PHE A 143 3.24 5.32 -10.39
CA PHE A 143 4.47 5.91 -9.90
C PHE A 143 4.24 6.88 -8.73
N SER A 144 3.04 7.44 -8.64
CA SER A 144 2.68 8.45 -7.64
C SER A 144 2.57 7.92 -6.21
N HIS A 145 2.64 6.59 -5.98
CA HIS A 145 2.70 6.00 -4.64
C HIS A 145 3.88 6.52 -3.79
N HIS A 146 4.91 7.05 -4.44
CA HIS A 146 6.03 7.72 -3.75
C HIS A 146 5.71 9.15 -3.32
N ALA A 147 4.66 9.75 -3.90
CA ALA A 147 4.23 11.12 -3.64
C ALA A 147 3.14 11.23 -2.55
N ALA A 148 2.78 10.13 -1.91
CA ALA A 148 1.75 10.05 -0.87
C ALA A 148 0.47 10.85 -1.25
N ASP A 149 0.00 11.75 -0.39
CA ASP A 149 -1.22 12.52 -0.62
C ASP A 149 -1.09 13.57 -1.73
N ALA A 150 0.14 14.01 -2.06
CA ALA A 150 0.36 14.97 -3.16
C ALA A 150 -0.14 14.44 -4.50
N ALA A 151 -0.15 13.13 -4.72
CA ALA A 151 -0.71 12.52 -5.92
C ALA A 151 -2.19 12.86 -6.12
N TYR A 152 -2.98 12.76 -5.07
CA TYR A 152 -4.43 13.05 -5.14
C TYR A 152 -4.70 14.53 -5.38
N VAL A 153 -3.93 15.40 -4.75
CA VAL A 153 -4.11 16.86 -4.83
C VAL A 153 -3.63 17.42 -6.16
N VAL A 154 -2.58 16.83 -6.75
CA VAL A 154 -1.94 17.36 -7.96
C VAL A 154 -2.38 16.61 -9.22
N LEU A 155 -2.27 15.28 -9.22
CA LEU A 155 -2.49 14.50 -10.45
C LEU A 155 -3.97 14.48 -10.85
N ILE A 156 -4.89 14.29 -9.90
CA ILE A 156 -6.32 14.15 -10.22
C ILE A 156 -6.89 15.44 -10.82
N PRO A 157 -6.75 16.64 -10.22
CA PRO A 157 -7.23 17.87 -10.84
C PRO A 157 -6.56 18.16 -12.17
N LEU A 158 -5.24 17.91 -12.27
CA LEU A 158 -4.48 18.12 -13.50
C LEU A 158 -5.00 17.25 -14.65
N THR A 159 -5.28 15.97 -14.39
CA THR A 159 -5.80 15.06 -15.42
C THR A 159 -7.20 15.43 -15.86
N ALA A 160 -8.07 15.89 -14.94
CA ALA A 160 -9.37 16.42 -15.29
C ALA A 160 -9.26 17.57 -16.30
N LEU A 161 -8.35 18.51 -16.05
CA LEU A 161 -8.08 19.67 -16.93
C LEU A 161 -7.51 19.24 -18.28
N VAL A 162 -6.54 18.33 -18.29
CA VAL A 162 -5.92 17.85 -19.54
C VAL A 162 -6.93 17.11 -20.40
N TYR A 163 -7.83 16.31 -19.80
CA TYR A 163 -8.90 15.64 -20.52
C TYR A 163 -9.91 16.64 -21.08
N ALA A 164 -10.35 17.62 -20.29
CA ALA A 164 -11.24 18.69 -20.77
C ALA A 164 -10.65 19.44 -21.98
N LYS A 165 -9.35 19.80 -21.93
CA LYS A 165 -8.65 20.42 -23.08
C LYS A 165 -8.56 19.52 -24.31
N ALA A 166 -8.45 18.22 -24.09
CA ALA A 166 -8.46 17.24 -25.18
C ALA A 166 -9.87 16.98 -25.75
N GLY A 167 -10.91 17.69 -25.29
CA GLY A 167 -12.31 17.49 -25.67
C GLY A 167 -12.90 16.19 -25.12
N ARG A 168 -12.22 15.57 -24.15
CA ARG A 168 -12.67 14.38 -23.41
C ARG A 168 -13.33 14.82 -22.11
N HIS A 169 -14.24 13.99 -21.57
CA HIS A 169 -14.91 14.35 -20.32
C HIS A 169 -13.94 14.41 -19.14
N PRO A 170 -13.91 15.49 -18.32
CA PRO A 170 -12.94 15.65 -17.22
C PRO A 170 -13.04 14.55 -16.18
N LEU A 171 -14.24 14.02 -15.90
CA LEU A 171 -14.42 12.89 -14.99
C LEU A 171 -13.76 11.59 -15.47
N VAL A 172 -13.50 11.44 -16.78
CA VAL A 172 -12.67 10.33 -17.30
C VAL A 172 -11.23 10.50 -16.82
N GLY A 173 -10.70 11.72 -16.86
CA GLY A 173 -9.38 12.05 -16.32
C GLY A 173 -9.27 11.80 -14.81
N VAL A 174 -10.29 12.17 -14.05
CA VAL A 174 -10.37 11.85 -12.61
C VAL A 174 -10.36 10.34 -12.40
N ALA A 175 -11.22 9.61 -13.14
CA ALA A 175 -11.38 8.16 -12.96
C ALA A 175 -10.09 7.39 -13.23
N ILE A 176 -9.40 7.66 -14.33
CA ILE A 176 -8.16 6.95 -14.68
C ILE A 176 -7.01 7.29 -13.72
N ALA A 177 -6.90 8.56 -13.28
CA ALA A 177 -5.90 8.95 -12.29
C ALA A 177 -6.17 8.27 -10.94
N TYR A 178 -7.42 8.28 -10.48
CA TYR A 178 -7.81 7.64 -9.23
C TYR A 178 -7.67 6.11 -9.30
N ALA A 179 -7.99 5.49 -10.45
CA ALA A 179 -7.74 4.07 -10.68
C ALA A 179 -6.25 3.72 -10.60
N GLY A 180 -5.35 4.57 -11.13
CA GLY A 180 -3.91 4.39 -11.05
C GLY A 180 -3.35 4.58 -9.65
N ILE A 181 -3.78 5.63 -8.93
CA ILE A 181 -3.28 5.96 -7.58
C ILE A 181 -3.82 4.99 -6.54
N SER A 182 -5.12 4.69 -6.55
CA SER A 182 -5.81 3.96 -5.49
C SER A 182 -6.22 2.55 -5.89
N GLY A 183 -6.74 2.35 -7.10
CA GLY A 183 -7.19 1.05 -7.59
C GLY A 183 -6.06 0.09 -7.90
N ALA A 184 -4.91 0.61 -8.26
CA ALA A 184 -3.70 -0.16 -8.46
C ALA A 184 -2.69 0.00 -7.31
N PHE A 185 -3.16 0.31 -6.11
CA PHE A 185 -2.32 0.57 -4.94
C PHE A 185 -1.40 -0.61 -4.55
N ALA A 186 -1.78 -1.84 -4.90
CA ALA A 186 -0.91 -3.01 -4.78
C ALA A 186 0.23 -3.04 -5.80
N GLY A 187 0.08 -2.36 -6.95
CA GLY A 187 1.08 -2.29 -8.01
C GLY A 187 2.15 -1.25 -7.72
N ASN A 188 3.37 -1.52 -8.12
CA ASN A 188 4.45 -0.56 -8.00
C ASN A 188 5.53 -0.82 -9.07
N ILE A 189 6.04 0.25 -9.69
CA ILE A 189 7.12 0.14 -10.66
C ILE A 189 8.47 0.07 -9.92
N ILE A 190 8.62 0.88 -8.89
CA ILE A 190 9.79 0.95 -8.02
C ILE A 190 9.31 0.74 -6.59
N PRO A 191 9.89 -0.18 -5.82
CA PRO A 191 9.55 -0.35 -4.42
C PRO A 191 9.68 0.95 -3.63
N GLY A 192 8.82 1.16 -2.66
CA GLY A 192 8.76 2.37 -1.88
C GLY A 192 8.45 2.14 -0.40
N GLN A 193 8.09 3.21 0.28
CA GLN A 193 7.80 3.19 1.72
C GLN A 193 6.67 2.22 2.10
N PHE A 194 5.66 2.08 1.24
CA PHE A 194 4.53 1.18 1.51
C PHE A 194 4.94 -0.29 1.43
N ASP A 195 5.87 -0.64 0.52
CA ASP A 195 6.43 -1.99 0.43
C ASP A 195 7.18 -2.36 1.71
N LEU A 196 8.02 -1.44 2.19
CA LEU A 196 8.76 -1.62 3.45
C LEU A 196 7.82 -1.74 4.65
N LEU A 197 6.76 -0.94 4.69
CA LEU A 197 5.75 -1.00 5.75
C LEU A 197 5.05 -2.36 5.78
N MET A 198 4.53 -2.83 4.64
CA MET A 198 3.80 -4.09 4.56
C MET A 198 4.69 -5.30 4.93
N LEU A 199 5.87 -5.38 4.35
CA LEU A 199 6.81 -6.47 4.64
C LEU A 199 7.39 -6.36 6.07
N GLY A 200 7.53 -5.13 6.60
CA GLY A 200 7.90 -4.90 7.99
C GLY A 200 6.87 -5.42 8.99
N ILE A 201 5.57 -5.35 8.69
CA ILE A 201 4.50 -5.96 9.50
C ILE A 201 4.51 -7.50 9.35
N THR A 202 4.82 -7.99 8.15
CA THR A 202 4.87 -9.42 7.83
C THR A 202 6.02 -10.13 8.56
N ALA A 203 7.17 -9.49 8.71
CA ALA A 203 8.36 -10.10 9.31
C ALA A 203 8.13 -10.64 10.74
N PRO A 204 7.65 -9.85 11.72
CA PRO A 204 7.38 -10.38 13.06
C PRO A 204 6.27 -11.44 13.08
N ALA A 205 5.32 -11.39 12.14
CA ALA A 205 4.28 -12.42 12.00
C ALA A 205 4.87 -13.75 11.52
N ALA A 206 5.79 -13.74 10.55
CA ALA A 206 6.49 -14.93 10.09
C ALA A 206 7.36 -15.55 11.20
N GLN A 207 8.01 -14.70 11.99
CA GLN A 207 8.87 -15.10 13.11
C GLN A 207 8.13 -15.75 14.28
N LEU A 208 6.79 -15.67 14.33
CA LEU A 208 5.99 -16.40 15.31
C LEU A 208 6.11 -17.93 15.14
N ILE A 209 6.37 -18.41 13.93
CA ILE A 209 6.49 -19.85 13.62
C ILE A 209 7.91 -20.24 13.21
N ASP A 210 8.65 -19.37 12.54
CA ASP A 210 10.05 -19.55 12.16
C ASP A 210 10.87 -18.34 12.61
N PRO A 211 11.45 -18.36 13.82
CA PRO A 211 12.21 -17.23 14.38
C PRO A 211 13.41 -16.79 13.53
N ALA A 212 13.94 -17.68 12.69
CA ALA A 212 15.08 -17.39 11.81
C ALA A 212 14.66 -16.80 10.45
N TYR A 213 13.33 -16.68 10.18
CA TYR A 213 12.85 -16.17 8.89
C TYR A 213 13.14 -14.68 8.73
N GLY A 214 13.87 -14.34 7.66
CA GLY A 214 14.14 -12.97 7.26
C GLY A 214 13.29 -12.56 6.06
N VAL A 215 12.39 -11.59 6.24
CA VAL A 215 11.60 -11.04 5.15
C VAL A 215 12.45 -10.09 4.33
N ASN A 216 12.44 -10.27 3.01
CA ASN A 216 13.17 -9.40 2.08
C ASN A 216 12.36 -8.11 1.79
N PRO A 217 12.93 -6.91 1.98
CA PRO A 217 12.27 -5.64 1.65
C PRO A 217 11.83 -5.49 0.19
N LEU A 218 12.47 -6.20 -0.76
CA LEU A 218 12.07 -6.28 -2.16
C LEU A 218 11.19 -7.50 -2.45
N GLY A 219 10.73 -8.20 -1.43
CA GLY A 219 10.07 -9.51 -1.54
C GLY A 219 8.79 -9.53 -2.38
N ASN A 220 8.18 -8.38 -2.65
CA ASN A 220 6.99 -8.28 -3.51
C ASN A 220 7.26 -7.65 -4.89
N TRP A 221 8.49 -7.24 -5.21
CA TRP A 221 8.74 -6.35 -6.35
C TRP A 221 8.31 -6.91 -7.71
N TRP A 222 8.61 -8.18 -8.00
CA TRP A 222 8.20 -8.77 -9.27
C TRP A 222 6.70 -8.86 -9.42
N PHE A 223 6.01 -9.21 -8.34
CA PHE A 223 4.55 -9.29 -8.32
C PHE A 223 3.91 -7.91 -8.47
N THR A 224 4.39 -6.90 -7.75
CA THR A 224 3.86 -5.53 -7.84
C THR A 224 4.12 -4.90 -9.20
N LEU A 225 5.27 -5.19 -9.82
CA LEU A 225 5.56 -4.78 -11.21
C LEU A 225 4.60 -5.45 -12.20
N ALA A 226 4.35 -6.75 -12.03
CA ALA A 226 3.42 -7.49 -12.89
C ALA A 226 1.99 -6.94 -12.78
N ILE A 227 1.54 -6.49 -11.60
CA ILE A 227 0.27 -5.77 -11.44
C ILE A 227 0.27 -4.52 -12.32
N GLY A 228 1.31 -3.69 -12.26
CA GLY A 228 1.42 -2.48 -13.06
C GLY A 228 1.32 -2.76 -14.56
N VAL A 229 2.03 -3.79 -15.03
CA VAL A 229 2.03 -4.22 -16.44
C VAL A 229 0.65 -4.74 -16.86
N LEU A 230 0.01 -5.55 -16.01
CA LEU A 230 -1.30 -6.16 -16.30
C LEU A 230 -2.45 -5.13 -16.22
N PHE A 231 -2.44 -4.29 -15.19
CA PHE A 231 -3.54 -3.35 -14.96
C PHE A 231 -3.53 -2.17 -15.93
N THR A 232 -2.39 -1.78 -16.48
CA THR A 232 -2.29 -0.69 -17.46
C THR A 232 -3.18 -0.91 -18.68
N PRO A 233 -3.09 -2.00 -19.45
CA PRO A 233 -3.97 -2.24 -20.59
C PRO A 233 -5.44 -2.43 -20.19
N ILE A 234 -5.70 -3.01 -19.01
CA ILE A 234 -7.05 -3.20 -18.49
C ILE A 234 -7.68 -1.84 -18.16
N ALA A 235 -6.95 -0.98 -17.43
CA ALA A 235 -7.41 0.37 -17.13
C ALA A 235 -7.65 1.19 -18.40
N TRP A 236 -6.76 1.08 -19.37
CA TRP A 236 -6.93 1.73 -20.67
C TRP A 236 -8.21 1.25 -21.37
N TYR A 237 -8.41 -0.06 -21.44
CA TYR A 237 -9.62 -0.63 -22.04
C TYR A 237 -10.91 -0.18 -21.31
N VAL A 238 -10.93 -0.27 -19.98
CA VAL A 238 -12.08 0.15 -19.16
C VAL A 238 -12.37 1.64 -19.37
N THR A 239 -11.33 2.47 -19.38
CA THR A 239 -11.49 3.91 -19.60
C THR A 239 -12.08 4.23 -20.95
N ASP A 240 -11.43 3.79 -22.03
CA ASP A 240 -11.76 4.24 -23.39
C ASP A 240 -12.98 3.51 -23.96
N ARG A 241 -13.31 2.30 -23.47
CA ARG A 241 -14.41 1.49 -24.00
C ARG A 241 -15.65 1.43 -23.11
N ILE A 242 -15.51 1.69 -21.81
CA ILE A 242 -16.64 1.59 -20.87
C ILE A 242 -16.98 2.96 -20.29
N ILE A 243 -15.99 3.67 -19.72
CA ILE A 243 -16.24 4.91 -18.98
C ILE A 243 -16.47 6.09 -19.92
N GLU A 244 -15.58 6.31 -20.88
CA GLU A 244 -15.67 7.46 -21.78
C GLU A 244 -16.95 7.45 -22.65
N PRO A 245 -17.40 6.31 -23.25
CA PRO A 245 -18.67 6.28 -23.98
C PRO A 245 -19.90 6.58 -23.11
N ARG A 246 -19.85 6.27 -21.81
CA ARG A 246 -20.96 6.54 -20.86
C ARG A 246 -21.05 8.01 -20.48
N LEU A 247 -19.90 8.71 -20.36
CA LEU A 247 -19.85 10.12 -20.01
C LEU A 247 -19.98 11.05 -21.22
N GLY A 248 -19.63 10.56 -22.40
CA GLY A 248 -19.66 11.34 -23.64
C GLY A 248 -18.53 12.38 -23.75
N ARG A 249 -18.62 13.21 -24.79
CA ARG A 249 -17.65 14.30 -25.00
C ARG A 249 -17.98 15.49 -24.09
N TRP A 250 -16.95 16.16 -23.62
CA TRP A 250 -17.10 17.38 -22.85
C TRP A 250 -17.38 18.57 -23.77
N THR A 251 -18.49 19.26 -23.52
CA THR A 251 -18.89 20.49 -24.21
C THR A 251 -19.03 21.66 -23.25
N GLY A 252 -18.79 21.44 -21.95
CA GLY A 252 -18.87 22.47 -20.90
C GLY A 252 -17.60 23.35 -20.84
N GLY A 253 -17.68 24.46 -20.14
CA GLY A 253 -16.56 25.32 -19.83
C GLY A 253 -15.68 24.78 -18.68
N PHE A 254 -14.62 25.50 -18.37
CA PHE A 254 -13.80 25.24 -17.17
C PHE A 254 -14.51 25.77 -15.91
N PRO A 255 -14.30 25.13 -14.76
CA PRO A 255 -14.84 25.62 -13.49
C PRO A 255 -14.35 27.04 -13.17
N ASP A 256 -15.19 27.83 -12.46
CA ASP A 256 -14.86 29.18 -12.02
C ASP A 256 -13.57 29.20 -11.20
N GLY A 257 -12.69 30.17 -11.46
CA GLY A 257 -11.40 30.33 -10.76
C GLY A 257 -10.27 29.42 -11.25
N VAL A 258 -10.48 28.66 -12.32
CA VAL A 258 -9.46 27.87 -12.99
C VAL A 258 -9.05 28.60 -14.26
N GLU A 259 -8.03 29.47 -14.18
CA GLU A 259 -7.44 30.04 -15.38
C GLU A 259 -6.72 28.95 -16.18
N GLU A 260 -6.95 28.94 -17.48
CA GLU A 260 -6.38 27.95 -18.41
C GLU A 260 -4.85 27.94 -18.38
N ALA A 261 -4.24 29.09 -18.11
CA ALA A 261 -2.80 29.25 -18.00
C ALA A 261 -2.22 28.70 -16.69
N ASP A 262 -2.93 28.88 -15.55
CA ASP A 262 -2.47 28.42 -14.24
C ASP A 262 -2.66 26.90 -14.04
N ALA A 263 -3.72 26.37 -14.59
CA ALA A 263 -4.03 24.93 -14.53
C ALA A 263 -3.00 24.04 -15.24
N LEU A 264 -2.31 24.59 -16.21
CA LEU A 264 -1.25 23.92 -16.95
C LEU A 264 0.12 24.52 -16.68
N GLY A 265 0.32 25.19 -15.54
CA GLY A 265 1.56 25.87 -15.17
C GLY A 265 2.77 25.27 -15.87
N VAL A 266 3.29 25.96 -16.88
CA VAL A 266 4.51 25.54 -17.56
C VAL A 266 5.60 25.51 -16.52
N LEU A 267 6.30 24.38 -16.36
CA LEU A 267 7.44 24.32 -15.46
C LEU A 267 8.36 25.51 -15.74
N SER A 268 8.62 26.32 -14.73
CA SER A 268 9.55 27.44 -14.85
C SER A 268 10.93 26.95 -15.25
N GLY A 269 11.75 27.82 -15.79
CA GLY A 269 13.14 27.48 -16.10
C GLY A 269 13.92 27.00 -14.88
N ALA A 270 13.60 27.52 -13.69
CA ALA A 270 14.18 27.05 -12.41
C ALA A 270 13.71 25.64 -12.06
N GLN A 271 12.42 25.33 -12.20
CA GLN A 271 11.89 24.00 -11.94
C GLN A 271 12.46 22.95 -12.89
N ARG A 272 12.61 23.27 -14.19
CA ARG A 272 13.26 22.36 -15.16
C ARG A 272 14.71 22.06 -14.78
N ARG A 273 15.48 23.10 -14.42
CA ARG A 273 16.85 22.91 -13.92
C ARG A 273 16.87 22.11 -12.63
N GLY A 274 15.91 22.36 -11.72
CA GLY A 274 15.73 21.60 -10.49
C GLY A 274 15.52 20.10 -10.76
N LEU A 275 14.68 19.74 -11.74
CA LEU A 275 14.47 18.34 -12.14
C LEU A 275 15.74 17.70 -12.70
N VAL A 276 16.54 18.43 -13.48
CA VAL A 276 17.83 17.93 -13.99
C VAL A 276 18.78 17.64 -12.83
N TRP A 277 18.92 18.56 -11.88
CA TRP A 277 19.77 18.36 -10.71
C TRP A 277 19.29 17.24 -9.79
N ALA A 278 17.97 17.12 -9.61
CA ALA A 278 17.40 15.95 -8.91
C ALA A 278 17.74 14.64 -9.61
N GLY A 279 17.68 14.61 -10.96
CA GLY A 279 18.10 13.47 -11.75
C GLY A 279 19.59 13.14 -11.61
N VAL A 280 20.45 14.15 -11.57
CA VAL A 280 21.90 13.97 -11.32
C VAL A 280 22.14 13.36 -9.94
N VAL A 281 21.47 13.90 -8.90
CA VAL A 281 21.58 13.35 -7.53
C VAL A 281 21.05 11.93 -7.47
N ALA A 282 19.92 11.62 -8.13
CA ALA A 282 19.40 10.27 -8.21
C ALA A 282 20.43 9.30 -8.83
N LEU A 283 21.04 9.70 -9.93
CA LEU A 283 22.10 8.92 -10.60
C LEU A 283 23.30 8.68 -9.67
N VAL A 284 23.75 9.74 -8.96
CA VAL A 284 24.85 9.64 -7.99
C VAL A 284 24.51 8.65 -6.87
N VAL A 285 23.33 8.76 -6.26
CA VAL A 285 22.91 7.85 -5.18
C VAL A 285 22.85 6.41 -5.68
N VAL A 286 22.20 6.16 -6.82
CA VAL A 286 22.13 4.82 -7.42
C VAL A 286 23.52 4.28 -7.72
N THR A 287 24.42 5.10 -8.30
CA THR A 287 25.80 4.70 -8.62
C THR A 287 26.59 4.37 -7.35
N VAL A 288 26.44 5.14 -6.28
CA VAL A 288 27.11 4.87 -5.00
C VAL A 288 26.63 3.53 -4.42
N PHE A 289 25.32 3.29 -4.33
CA PHE A 289 24.80 2.02 -3.82
C PHE A 289 25.19 0.84 -4.72
N ALA A 290 25.17 1.01 -6.04
CA ALA A 290 25.68 0.00 -6.96
C ALA A 290 27.18 -0.28 -6.75
N ALA A 291 28.00 0.75 -6.58
CA ALA A 291 29.42 0.60 -6.30
C ALA A 291 29.67 -0.13 -4.98
N LEU A 292 28.87 0.12 -3.93
CA LEU A 292 28.98 -0.59 -2.65
C LEU A 292 28.65 -2.08 -2.75
N VAL A 293 27.92 -2.50 -3.79
CA VAL A 293 27.67 -3.92 -4.10
C VAL A 293 28.74 -4.49 -5.05
N LEU A 294 29.06 -3.72 -6.11
CA LEU A 294 29.92 -4.19 -7.22
C LEU A 294 31.42 -3.95 -7.00
N TRP A 295 31.83 -3.50 -5.81
CA TRP A 295 33.23 -3.20 -5.51
C TRP A 295 34.13 -4.39 -5.78
N PRO A 296 35.27 -4.20 -6.47
CA PRO A 296 36.24 -5.28 -6.74
C PRO A 296 36.73 -5.94 -5.44
N GLY A 297 36.66 -7.27 -5.36
CA GLY A 297 37.03 -8.02 -4.15
C GLY A 297 35.89 -8.22 -3.13
N GLY A 298 34.70 -7.66 -3.38
CA GLY A 298 33.51 -7.76 -2.52
C GLY A 298 33.18 -6.42 -1.88
N GLY A 299 31.97 -5.92 -2.14
CA GLY A 299 31.50 -4.65 -1.62
C GLY A 299 31.00 -4.77 -0.17
N PRO A 300 30.97 -3.66 0.60
CA PRO A 300 30.48 -3.65 1.98
C PRO A 300 28.99 -3.99 2.14
N LEU A 301 28.22 -3.98 1.04
CA LEU A 301 26.83 -4.40 1.02
C LEU A 301 26.63 -5.84 0.51
N LEU A 302 27.70 -6.65 0.54
CA LEU A 302 27.66 -8.08 0.26
C LEU A 302 28.08 -8.87 1.50
N ASP A 303 27.35 -9.92 1.80
CA ASP A 303 27.81 -10.94 2.74
C ASP A 303 28.65 -11.98 1.96
N LEU A 304 29.95 -11.94 2.18
CA LEU A 304 30.90 -12.84 1.49
C LEU A 304 30.93 -14.25 2.07
N SER A 305 30.33 -14.45 3.25
CA SER A 305 30.21 -15.78 3.88
C SER A 305 29.05 -16.60 3.32
N GLU A 306 28.08 -15.93 2.68
CA GLU A 306 26.88 -16.53 2.11
C GLU A 306 26.99 -16.70 0.58
N GLN A 307 26.19 -17.61 0.04
CA GLN A 307 26.10 -17.86 -1.40
C GLN A 307 24.68 -17.58 -1.94
N GLY A 308 24.58 -17.36 -3.25
CA GLY A 308 23.32 -17.10 -3.93
C GLY A 308 22.65 -15.80 -3.48
N PRO A 309 21.30 -15.74 -3.40
CA PRO A 309 20.56 -14.54 -3.06
C PRO A 309 20.83 -14.00 -1.65
N ARG A 310 21.19 -14.86 -0.69
CA ARG A 310 21.50 -14.46 0.70
C ARG A 310 22.72 -13.54 0.79
N ARG A 311 23.63 -13.64 -0.17
CA ARG A 311 24.79 -12.76 -0.28
C ARG A 311 24.42 -11.28 -0.36
N LEU A 312 23.21 -10.95 -0.86
CA LEU A 312 22.69 -9.60 -0.99
C LEU A 312 21.89 -9.12 0.25
N ALA A 313 21.86 -9.88 1.34
CA ALA A 313 21.12 -9.50 2.53
C ALA A 313 21.52 -8.12 3.10
N PRO A 314 22.81 -7.72 3.20
CA PRO A 314 23.18 -6.38 3.63
C PRO A 314 22.69 -5.28 2.67
N PHE A 315 22.71 -5.53 1.36
CA PHE A 315 22.14 -4.61 0.38
C PHE A 315 20.64 -4.41 0.59
N TYR A 316 19.88 -5.49 0.76
CA TYR A 316 18.44 -5.38 1.04
C TYR A 316 18.16 -4.63 2.34
N GLY A 317 18.93 -4.88 3.40
CA GLY A 317 18.85 -4.13 4.65
C GLY A 317 19.17 -2.64 4.50
N SER A 318 20.02 -2.26 3.54
CA SER A 318 20.41 -0.86 3.28
C SER A 318 19.39 -0.07 2.47
N LEU A 319 18.37 -0.69 1.88
CA LEU A 319 17.40 -0.01 0.99
C LEU A 319 16.64 1.12 1.68
N VAL A 320 16.37 1.01 2.97
CA VAL A 320 15.75 2.08 3.75
C VAL A 320 16.61 3.35 3.74
N ALA A 321 17.91 3.19 3.96
CA ALA A 321 18.88 4.28 3.88
C ALA A 321 19.01 4.81 2.44
N ALA A 322 18.97 3.92 1.44
CA ALA A 322 19.00 4.29 0.03
C ALA A 322 17.79 5.16 -0.35
N PHE A 323 16.58 4.76 0.03
CA PHE A 323 15.37 5.54 -0.24
C PHE A 323 15.38 6.89 0.49
N MET A 324 15.76 6.90 1.78
CA MET A 324 15.88 8.13 2.54
C MET A 324 16.86 9.09 1.88
N THR A 325 18.05 8.61 1.53
CA THR A 325 19.10 9.42 0.89
C THR A 325 18.66 9.90 -0.50
N LEU A 326 18.01 9.04 -1.27
CA LEU A 326 17.48 9.36 -2.60
C LEU A 326 16.46 10.50 -2.53
N PHE A 327 15.42 10.35 -1.70
CA PHE A 327 14.36 11.35 -1.60
C PHE A 327 14.85 12.65 -0.98
N LEU A 328 15.66 12.57 0.07
CA LEU A 328 16.26 13.74 0.70
C LEU A 328 17.16 14.50 -0.29
N GLY A 329 18.07 13.79 -0.95
CA GLY A 329 19.02 14.40 -1.88
C GLY A 329 18.34 15.00 -3.09
N CYS A 330 17.43 14.26 -3.74
CA CYS A 330 16.68 14.76 -4.89
C CYS A 330 15.77 15.92 -4.53
N GLY A 331 15.05 15.84 -3.40
CA GLY A 331 14.18 16.89 -2.92
C GLY A 331 14.96 18.17 -2.57
N TRP A 332 16.11 18.01 -1.92
CA TRP A 332 16.98 19.14 -1.60
C TRP A 332 17.57 19.80 -2.84
N ALA A 333 18.13 19.02 -3.76
CA ALA A 333 18.69 19.53 -5.01
C ALA A 333 17.63 20.26 -5.84
N TYR A 334 16.44 19.67 -5.98
CA TYR A 334 15.32 20.30 -6.65
C TYR A 334 14.93 21.61 -5.95
N GLY A 335 14.71 21.56 -4.64
CA GLY A 335 14.25 22.70 -3.85
C GLY A 335 15.25 23.87 -3.82
N ALA A 336 16.54 23.57 -3.76
CA ALA A 336 17.59 24.59 -3.82
C ALA A 336 17.62 25.32 -5.17
N VAL A 337 17.45 24.59 -6.28
CA VAL A 337 17.48 25.18 -7.64
C VAL A 337 16.16 25.83 -8.01
N SER A 338 15.03 25.30 -7.57
CA SER A 338 13.70 25.89 -7.80
C SER A 338 13.42 27.09 -6.89
N GLY A 339 14.19 27.27 -5.80
CA GLY A 339 14.04 28.36 -4.83
C GLY A 339 13.09 28.04 -3.68
N THR A 340 12.54 26.83 -3.58
CA THR A 340 11.67 26.41 -2.46
C THR A 340 12.45 26.11 -1.19
N ILE A 341 13.73 25.74 -1.29
CA ILE A 341 14.65 25.52 -0.16
C ILE A 341 15.77 26.55 -0.25
N GLN A 342 15.65 27.63 0.51
CA GLN A 342 16.64 28.73 0.52
C GLN A 342 17.64 28.60 1.66
N THR A 343 17.29 27.90 2.74
CA THR A 343 18.12 27.76 3.93
C THR A 343 18.03 26.34 4.50
N HIS A 344 19.07 25.96 5.27
CA HIS A 344 19.03 24.73 6.04
C HIS A 344 17.85 24.65 7.01
N ARG A 345 17.38 25.80 7.54
CA ARG A 345 16.20 25.87 8.41
C ARG A 345 14.92 25.46 7.67
N THR A 346 14.80 25.83 6.39
CA THR A 346 13.68 25.39 5.55
C THR A 346 13.69 23.88 5.36
N LEU A 347 14.87 23.29 5.11
CA LEU A 347 15.04 21.85 4.99
C LEU A 347 14.61 21.12 6.26
N ILE A 348 15.14 21.54 7.43
CA ILE A 348 14.78 20.93 8.73
C ILE A 348 13.29 21.09 9.02
N ARG A 349 12.69 22.24 8.68
CA ARG A 349 11.24 22.43 8.85
C ARG A 349 10.44 21.45 8.00
N MET A 350 10.79 21.23 6.73
CA MET A 350 10.12 20.25 5.87
C MET A 350 10.21 18.84 6.44
N MET A 351 11.37 18.43 6.98
CA MET A 351 11.53 17.14 7.66
C MET A 351 10.64 17.05 8.92
N ALA A 352 10.62 18.10 9.75
CA ALA A 352 9.81 18.13 10.96
C ALA A 352 8.30 18.11 10.67
N GLU A 353 7.87 18.80 9.63
CA GLU A 353 6.47 18.76 9.16
C GLU A 353 6.09 17.38 8.64
N GLY A 354 6.99 16.69 7.92
CA GLY A 354 6.79 15.30 7.52
C GLY A 354 6.62 14.36 8.70
N MET A 355 7.35 14.59 9.79
CA MET A 355 7.17 13.81 11.03
C MET A 355 5.80 14.07 11.68
N ARG A 356 5.23 15.27 11.55
CA ARG A 356 3.87 15.55 12.01
C ARG A 356 2.83 14.75 11.23
N ASP A 357 3.02 14.60 9.91
CA ASP A 357 2.10 13.83 9.06
C ASP A 357 2.12 12.34 9.42
N VAL A 358 3.24 11.85 9.93
CA VAL A 358 3.40 10.44 10.38
C VAL A 358 2.93 10.23 11.83
N ALA A 359 2.59 11.29 12.57
CA ALA A 359 2.17 11.15 13.97
C ALA A 359 0.99 10.18 14.18
N PRO A 360 -0.08 10.17 13.36
CA PRO A 360 -1.17 9.18 13.47
C PRO A 360 -0.68 7.74 13.31
N TYR A 361 0.30 7.52 12.42
CA TYR A 361 0.93 6.22 12.24
C TYR A 361 1.72 5.78 13.48
N ILE A 362 2.41 6.68 14.18
CA ILE A 362 3.15 6.34 15.42
C ILE A 362 2.17 5.83 16.48
N VAL A 363 0.99 6.45 16.59
CA VAL A 363 -0.07 6.00 17.51
C VAL A 363 -0.56 4.60 17.09
N LEU A 364 -0.84 4.39 15.81
CA LEU A 364 -1.24 3.09 15.29
C LEU A 364 -0.16 2.02 15.55
N ALA A 365 1.11 2.35 15.31
CA ALA A 365 2.25 1.47 15.51
C ALA A 365 2.41 1.04 16.97
N PHE A 366 2.07 1.91 17.94
CA PHE A 366 2.05 1.55 19.34
C PHE A 366 1.10 0.37 19.61
N PHE A 367 -0.15 0.47 19.15
CA PHE A 367 -1.14 -0.59 19.35
C PHE A 367 -0.81 -1.84 18.53
N ALA A 368 -0.33 -1.68 17.30
CA ALA A 368 0.07 -2.81 16.45
C ALA A 368 1.26 -3.58 17.06
N ALA A 369 2.27 -2.87 17.55
CA ALA A 369 3.42 -3.48 18.21
C ALA A 369 3.01 -4.30 19.45
N HIS A 370 2.14 -3.74 20.28
CA HIS A 370 1.62 -4.42 21.47
C HIS A 370 0.72 -5.60 21.11
N PHE A 371 -0.13 -5.46 20.08
CA PHE A 371 -0.94 -6.58 19.61
C PHE A 371 -0.08 -7.76 19.17
N VAL A 372 0.95 -7.53 18.35
CA VAL A 372 1.88 -8.59 17.90
C VAL A 372 2.65 -9.20 19.08
N ALA A 373 3.17 -8.36 19.99
CA ALA A 373 3.90 -8.81 21.16
C ALA A 373 3.03 -9.67 22.08
N LEU A 374 1.82 -9.22 22.40
CA LEU A 374 0.87 -9.97 23.22
C LEU A 374 0.43 -11.29 22.54
N PHE A 375 0.30 -11.30 21.23
CA PHE A 375 0.05 -12.51 20.45
C PHE A 375 1.17 -13.53 20.61
N ALA A 376 2.43 -13.06 20.58
CA ALA A 376 3.60 -13.90 20.84
C ALA A 376 3.67 -14.39 22.30
N TRP A 377 3.51 -13.49 23.29
CA TRP A 377 3.63 -13.84 24.72
C TRP A 377 2.54 -14.79 25.21
N SER A 378 1.35 -14.73 24.62
CA SER A 378 0.26 -15.68 24.93
C SER A 378 0.40 -17.03 24.24
N ASN A 379 1.36 -17.20 23.33
CA ASN A 379 1.46 -18.34 22.40
C ASN A 379 0.21 -18.54 21.50
N LEU A 380 -0.77 -17.64 21.57
CA LEU A 380 -1.99 -17.78 20.75
C LEU A 380 -1.70 -17.68 19.26
N GLY A 381 -0.76 -16.85 18.84
CA GLY A 381 -0.37 -16.73 17.45
C GLY A 381 0.02 -18.08 16.82
N PRO A 382 1.09 -18.71 17.32
CA PRO A 382 1.50 -20.04 16.85
C PRO A 382 0.45 -21.12 17.04
N VAL A 383 -0.26 -21.14 18.18
CA VAL A 383 -1.31 -22.16 18.46
C VAL A 383 -2.46 -22.04 17.47
N LEU A 384 -2.95 -20.82 17.20
CA LEU A 384 -3.99 -20.58 16.19
C LEU A 384 -3.49 -20.91 14.78
N ALA A 385 -2.25 -20.57 14.47
CA ALA A 385 -1.67 -20.85 13.16
C ALA A 385 -1.56 -22.35 12.89
N VAL A 386 -1.08 -23.14 13.85
CA VAL A 386 -0.96 -24.60 13.71
C VAL A 386 -2.33 -25.25 13.61
N ASN A 387 -3.24 -25.00 14.57
CA ASN A 387 -4.58 -25.58 14.55
C ASN A 387 -5.40 -25.13 13.32
N GLY A 388 -5.26 -23.86 12.89
CA GLY A 388 -5.89 -23.34 11.69
C GLY A 388 -5.33 -23.98 10.41
N ALA A 389 -4.01 -24.17 10.34
CA ALA A 389 -3.38 -24.87 9.22
C ALA A 389 -3.84 -26.35 9.14
N ASP A 390 -3.96 -27.03 10.27
CA ASP A 390 -4.45 -28.41 10.33
C ASP A 390 -5.92 -28.51 9.89
N ALA A 391 -6.75 -27.55 10.32
CA ALA A 391 -8.15 -27.48 9.87
C ALA A 391 -8.24 -27.25 8.35
N LEU A 392 -7.42 -26.37 7.79
CA LEU A 392 -7.38 -26.11 6.34
C LEU A 392 -6.79 -27.27 5.55
N ARG A 393 -5.80 -28.02 6.10
CA ARG A 393 -5.30 -29.25 5.50
C ARG A 393 -6.40 -30.32 5.39
N GLY A 394 -7.27 -30.39 6.41
CA GLY A 394 -8.43 -31.32 6.38
C GLY A 394 -9.43 -31.02 5.26
N LEU A 395 -9.42 -29.79 4.71
CA LEU A 395 -10.26 -29.40 3.58
C LEU A 395 -9.59 -29.64 2.20
N ASP A 396 -8.31 -30.03 2.18
CA ASP A 396 -7.50 -30.29 0.97
C ASP A 396 -7.59 -29.18 -0.09
N LEU A 397 -7.61 -27.93 0.37
CA LEU A 397 -7.74 -26.79 -0.52
C LEU A 397 -6.41 -26.50 -1.25
N PRO A 398 -6.45 -26.31 -2.58
CA PRO A 398 -5.25 -25.94 -3.32
C PRO A 398 -4.76 -24.54 -2.92
N ARG A 399 -3.42 -24.34 -2.91
CA ARG A 399 -2.79 -23.05 -2.55
C ARG A 399 -3.39 -21.83 -3.27
N PRO A 400 -3.71 -21.89 -4.59
CA PRO A 400 -4.35 -20.76 -5.26
C PRO A 400 -5.68 -20.36 -4.60
N LEU A 401 -6.50 -21.33 -4.19
CA LEU A 401 -7.78 -21.06 -3.57
C LEU A 401 -7.63 -20.43 -2.18
N LEU A 402 -6.63 -20.85 -1.40
CA LEU A 402 -6.31 -20.23 -0.11
C LEU A 402 -5.95 -18.75 -0.29
N LEU A 403 -5.12 -18.43 -1.29
CA LEU A 403 -4.70 -17.05 -1.56
C LEU A 403 -5.83 -16.19 -2.16
N VAL A 404 -6.68 -16.76 -3.01
CA VAL A 404 -7.88 -16.10 -3.52
C VAL A 404 -8.89 -15.85 -2.39
N SER A 405 -9.01 -16.76 -1.43
CA SER A 405 -9.84 -16.55 -0.25
C SER A 405 -9.30 -15.42 0.64
N LEU A 406 -7.99 -15.35 0.81
CA LEU A 406 -7.34 -14.23 1.52
C LEU A 406 -7.57 -12.90 0.79
N LEU A 407 -7.42 -12.88 -0.54
CA LEU A 407 -7.72 -11.72 -1.38
C LEU A 407 -9.18 -11.27 -1.18
N GLY A 408 -10.14 -12.19 -1.25
CA GLY A 408 -11.55 -11.90 -1.05
C GLY A 408 -11.86 -11.40 0.38
N MET A 409 -11.23 -11.99 1.39
CA MET A 409 -11.36 -11.54 2.78
C MET A 409 -10.79 -10.12 2.96
N SER A 410 -9.62 -9.84 2.40
CA SER A 410 -9.02 -8.50 2.43
C SER A 410 -9.92 -7.47 1.77
N SER A 411 -10.43 -7.78 0.58
CA SER A 411 -11.39 -6.93 -0.15
C SER A 411 -12.68 -6.68 0.65
N GLY A 412 -13.23 -7.72 1.30
CA GLY A 412 -14.42 -7.57 2.14
C GLY A 412 -14.19 -6.67 3.35
N LEU A 413 -13.01 -6.77 3.97
CA LEU A 413 -12.62 -5.92 5.10
C LEU A 413 -12.38 -4.46 4.69
N ASP A 414 -12.08 -4.16 3.44
CA ASP A 414 -11.98 -2.78 2.93
C ASP A 414 -13.29 -2.00 3.05
N LEU A 415 -14.42 -2.72 3.01
CA LEU A 415 -15.73 -2.11 3.24
C LEU A 415 -15.96 -1.72 4.71
N LEU A 416 -15.10 -2.15 5.62
CA LEU A 416 -15.18 -1.90 7.06
C LEU A 416 -14.01 -1.07 7.58
N ILE A 417 -12.81 -1.29 7.07
CA ILE A 417 -11.57 -0.67 7.55
C ILE A 417 -10.78 -0.13 6.36
N GLY A 418 -10.79 1.17 6.15
CA GLY A 418 -10.10 1.83 5.01
C GLY A 418 -8.57 1.91 5.14
N SER A 419 -7.97 1.46 6.27
CA SER A 419 -6.53 1.50 6.48
C SER A 419 -5.88 0.15 6.20
N ALA A 420 -5.11 0.05 5.12
CA ALA A 420 -4.37 -1.15 4.73
C ALA A 420 -3.39 -1.63 5.82
N SER A 421 -2.62 -0.73 6.41
CA SER A 421 -1.64 -1.08 7.46
C SER A 421 -2.31 -1.56 8.74
N ALA A 422 -3.43 -0.94 9.15
CA ALA A 422 -4.18 -1.36 10.34
C ALA A 422 -4.79 -2.76 10.15
N LYS A 423 -5.43 -3.03 9.01
CA LYS A 423 -5.95 -4.38 8.68
C LYS A 423 -4.84 -5.42 8.70
N TRP A 424 -3.73 -5.12 8.01
CA TRP A 424 -2.62 -6.08 7.94
C TRP A 424 -1.98 -6.32 9.30
N SER A 425 -1.84 -5.30 10.14
CA SER A 425 -1.34 -5.46 11.51
C SER A 425 -2.22 -6.39 12.36
N ALA A 426 -3.54 -6.38 12.14
CA ALA A 426 -4.46 -7.28 12.83
C ALA A 426 -4.46 -8.69 12.25
N MET A 427 -4.35 -8.84 10.92
CA MET A 427 -4.47 -10.13 10.23
C MET A 427 -3.16 -10.92 10.16
N ALA A 428 -2.04 -10.23 9.92
CA ALA A 428 -0.76 -10.87 9.65
C ALA A 428 -0.31 -11.87 10.72
N PRO A 429 -0.44 -11.60 12.05
CA PRO A 429 -0.01 -12.53 13.10
C PRO A 429 -0.72 -13.89 13.09
N VAL A 430 -1.88 -13.99 12.42
CA VAL A 430 -2.62 -15.24 12.25
C VAL A 430 -2.40 -15.83 10.87
N VAL A 431 -2.61 -15.02 9.83
CA VAL A 431 -2.68 -15.48 8.44
C VAL A 431 -1.31 -15.87 7.90
N VAL A 432 -0.27 -15.08 8.21
CA VAL A 432 1.09 -15.34 7.71
C VAL A 432 1.64 -16.67 8.22
N PRO A 433 1.72 -16.93 9.54
CA PRO A 433 2.24 -18.20 10.02
C PRO A 433 1.37 -19.39 9.62
N MET A 434 0.03 -19.24 9.56
CA MET A 434 -0.87 -20.29 9.10
C MET A 434 -0.61 -20.69 7.65
N LEU A 435 -0.46 -19.72 6.73
CA LEU A 435 -0.18 -20.00 5.32
C LEU A 435 1.26 -20.49 5.09
N MET A 436 2.22 -20.09 5.94
CA MET A 436 3.56 -20.68 5.94
C MET A 436 3.50 -22.19 6.18
N LEU A 437 2.72 -22.62 7.15
CA LEU A 437 2.52 -24.05 7.45
C LEU A 437 1.82 -24.81 6.31
N LEU A 438 1.14 -24.12 5.42
CA LEU A 438 0.55 -24.66 4.19
C LEU A 438 1.47 -24.50 2.96
N GLY A 439 2.72 -24.07 3.19
CA GLY A 439 3.76 -24.00 2.17
C GLY A 439 3.69 -22.75 1.29
N VAL A 440 3.05 -21.66 1.76
CA VAL A 440 3.02 -20.36 1.10
C VAL A 440 4.00 -19.43 1.80
N SER A 441 4.80 -18.67 1.04
CA SER A 441 5.75 -17.73 1.65
C SER A 441 5.05 -16.51 2.27
N PRO A 442 5.64 -15.88 3.29
CA PRO A 442 5.17 -14.62 3.85
C PRO A 442 5.02 -13.52 2.81
N GLU A 443 5.94 -13.44 1.85
CA GLU A 443 5.93 -12.46 0.76
C GLU A 443 4.74 -12.69 -0.17
N MET A 444 4.44 -13.94 -0.54
CA MET A 444 3.27 -14.26 -1.38
C MET A 444 1.96 -14.02 -0.63
N THR A 445 1.92 -14.32 0.66
CA THR A 445 0.78 -14.02 1.52
C THR A 445 0.50 -12.52 1.57
N THR A 446 1.55 -11.71 1.75
CA THR A 446 1.46 -10.24 1.72
C THR A 446 1.01 -9.73 0.35
N ALA A 447 1.52 -10.31 -0.73
CA ALA A 447 1.14 -9.95 -2.09
C ALA A 447 -0.35 -10.18 -2.37
N ALA A 448 -0.90 -11.33 -1.94
CA ALA A 448 -2.32 -11.66 -2.07
C ALA A 448 -3.21 -10.73 -1.23
N TYR A 449 -2.80 -10.42 0.01
CA TYR A 449 -3.47 -9.44 0.86
C TYR A 449 -3.53 -8.07 0.18
N ARG A 450 -2.39 -7.54 -0.29
CA ARG A 450 -2.28 -6.24 -0.96
C ARG A 450 -3.17 -6.16 -2.20
N MET A 451 -3.22 -7.24 -2.97
CA MET A 451 -4.08 -7.32 -4.16
C MET A 451 -5.55 -7.13 -3.77
N GLY A 452 -6.01 -7.83 -2.74
CA GLY A 452 -7.38 -7.72 -2.25
C GLY A 452 -7.73 -6.32 -1.72
N ASP A 453 -6.82 -5.72 -0.94
CA ASP A 453 -6.93 -4.37 -0.40
C ASP A 453 -7.06 -3.32 -1.52
N SER A 454 -6.26 -3.40 -2.55
CA SER A 454 -6.18 -2.45 -3.65
C SER A 454 -7.47 -2.35 -4.47
N ILE A 455 -8.13 -3.48 -4.73
CA ILE A 455 -9.28 -3.58 -5.63
C ILE A 455 -10.48 -2.76 -5.16
N PHE A 456 -10.73 -2.73 -3.85
CA PHE A 456 -11.90 -2.06 -3.25
C PHE A 456 -11.62 -0.63 -2.80
N ASN A 457 -10.36 -0.20 -2.71
CA ASN A 457 -9.98 1.15 -2.31
C ASN A 457 -10.67 2.26 -3.12
N ILE A 458 -10.99 2.01 -4.38
CA ILE A 458 -11.60 3.00 -5.28
C ILE A 458 -13.14 3.04 -5.21
N VAL A 459 -13.75 2.06 -4.55
CA VAL A 459 -15.23 1.98 -4.44
C VAL A 459 -15.70 2.11 -3.00
N THR A 460 -14.81 2.05 -2.01
CA THR A 460 -15.17 2.24 -0.61
C THR A 460 -15.18 3.73 -0.24
N PRO A 461 -16.28 4.26 0.31
CA PRO A 461 -16.34 5.63 0.80
C PRO A 461 -15.49 5.85 2.06
N LEU A 462 -14.97 4.77 2.66
CA LEU A 462 -14.12 4.79 3.85
C LEU A 462 -12.64 5.02 3.54
N ALA A 463 -12.24 4.97 2.26
CA ALA A 463 -10.89 5.36 1.89
C ALA A 463 -10.66 6.85 2.21
N SER A 464 -9.58 7.16 2.93
CA SER A 464 -9.28 8.52 3.43
C SER A 464 -9.30 9.61 2.34
N ASN A 465 -8.92 9.24 1.11
CA ASN A 465 -8.86 10.18 -0.01
C ASN A 465 -10.15 10.24 -0.85
N PHE A 466 -11.14 9.38 -0.58
CA PHE A 466 -12.39 9.35 -1.33
C PHE A 466 -13.16 10.69 -1.28
N PRO A 467 -13.31 11.37 -0.12
CA PRO A 467 -13.98 12.66 -0.06
C PRO A 467 -13.29 13.75 -0.88
N LEU A 468 -11.96 13.76 -0.92
CA LEU A 468 -11.18 14.70 -1.72
C LEU A 468 -11.47 14.52 -3.22
N VAL A 469 -11.44 13.28 -3.69
CA VAL A 469 -11.72 12.97 -5.11
C VAL A 469 -13.16 13.33 -5.47
N LEU A 470 -14.11 13.07 -4.58
CA LEU A 470 -15.51 13.45 -4.75
C LEU A 470 -15.66 14.98 -4.91
N ILE A 471 -15.00 15.78 -4.07
CA ILE A 471 -15.02 17.24 -4.17
C ILE A 471 -14.43 17.70 -5.52
N ILE A 472 -13.39 17.06 -6.01
CA ILE A 472 -12.82 17.37 -7.33
C ILE A 472 -13.84 17.06 -8.44
N CYS A 473 -14.55 15.94 -8.37
CA CYS A 473 -15.64 15.61 -9.30
C CYS A 473 -16.76 16.66 -9.27
N GLN A 474 -17.15 17.12 -8.08
CA GLN A 474 -18.22 18.12 -7.87
C GLN A 474 -17.87 19.49 -8.48
N ARG A 475 -16.58 19.84 -8.62
CA ARG A 475 -16.18 21.07 -9.35
C ARG A 475 -16.57 21.03 -10.83
N TRP A 476 -16.62 19.84 -11.42
CA TRP A 476 -16.98 19.65 -12.82
C TRP A 476 -18.46 19.33 -13.01
N GLN A 477 -19.07 18.64 -12.04
CA GLN A 477 -20.49 18.28 -12.05
C GLN A 477 -21.05 18.42 -10.64
N ARG A 478 -21.79 19.49 -10.36
CA ARG A 478 -22.26 19.87 -9.00
C ARG A 478 -23.07 18.77 -8.31
N ASP A 479 -23.87 18.02 -9.06
CA ASP A 479 -24.74 16.96 -8.51
C ASP A 479 -24.04 15.60 -8.40
N PHE A 480 -22.70 15.54 -8.57
CA PHE A 480 -21.96 14.31 -8.49
C PHE A 480 -21.87 13.82 -7.04
N GLY A 481 -22.52 12.70 -6.76
CA GLY A 481 -22.61 12.13 -5.41
C GLY A 481 -21.74 10.88 -5.23
N ILE A 482 -21.75 10.34 -4.00
CA ILE A 482 -21.03 9.10 -3.63
C ILE A 482 -21.42 7.94 -4.53
N GLY A 483 -22.74 7.76 -4.78
CA GLY A 483 -23.23 6.72 -5.68
C GLY A 483 -22.71 6.86 -7.11
N SER A 484 -22.57 8.10 -7.62
CA SER A 484 -21.99 8.38 -8.93
C SER A 484 -20.49 8.01 -8.97
N MET A 485 -19.76 8.32 -7.88
CA MET A 485 -18.35 7.96 -7.75
C MET A 485 -18.14 6.44 -7.74
N ILE A 486 -18.94 5.72 -6.95
CA ILE A 486 -18.90 4.25 -6.93
C ILE A 486 -19.25 3.69 -8.31
N ALA A 487 -20.32 4.18 -8.97
CA ALA A 487 -20.71 3.74 -10.30
C ALA A 487 -19.66 4.03 -11.38
N LEU A 488 -18.89 5.11 -11.21
CA LEU A 488 -17.76 5.47 -12.08
C LEU A 488 -16.58 4.50 -11.91
N MET A 489 -16.28 4.11 -10.66
CA MET A 489 -15.10 3.32 -10.33
C MET A 489 -15.35 1.80 -10.33
N LEU A 490 -16.59 1.36 -10.20
CA LEU A 490 -16.95 -0.07 -10.12
C LEU A 490 -16.44 -0.91 -11.32
N PRO A 491 -16.48 -0.44 -12.59
CA PRO A 491 -15.92 -1.20 -13.70
C PRO A 491 -14.42 -1.49 -13.57
N TYR A 492 -13.65 -0.53 -13.01
CA TYR A 492 -12.22 -0.77 -12.71
C TYR A 492 -12.05 -1.80 -11.61
N SER A 493 -12.79 -1.66 -10.50
CA SER A 493 -12.73 -2.59 -9.37
C SER A 493 -13.02 -4.03 -9.79
N ILE A 494 -14.07 -4.24 -10.61
CA ILE A 494 -14.41 -5.58 -11.13
C ILE A 494 -13.31 -6.10 -12.05
N ALA A 495 -12.83 -5.29 -12.99
CA ALA A 495 -11.82 -5.71 -13.95
C ALA A 495 -10.47 -6.03 -13.26
N PHE A 496 -10.05 -5.19 -12.31
CA PHE A 496 -8.86 -5.42 -11.51
C PHE A 496 -9.01 -6.63 -10.58
N GLY A 497 -10.21 -6.84 -10.02
CA GLY A 497 -10.52 -8.01 -9.20
C GLY A 497 -10.36 -9.31 -9.98
N LEU A 498 -10.97 -9.41 -11.16
CA LEU A 498 -10.86 -10.59 -12.01
C LEU A 498 -9.40 -10.83 -12.46
N ALA A 499 -8.71 -9.77 -12.87
CA ALA A 499 -7.31 -9.84 -13.26
C ALA A 499 -6.39 -10.19 -12.07
N GLY A 500 -6.67 -9.64 -10.89
CA GLY A 500 -5.94 -9.94 -9.66
C GLY A 500 -6.09 -11.39 -9.22
N ILE A 501 -7.29 -11.95 -9.26
CA ILE A 501 -7.55 -13.37 -9.00
C ILE A 501 -6.77 -14.24 -9.98
N ALA A 502 -6.82 -13.93 -11.27
CA ALA A 502 -6.09 -14.66 -12.29
C ALA A 502 -4.56 -14.57 -12.07
N LEU A 503 -4.05 -13.37 -11.73
CA LEU A 503 -2.63 -13.14 -11.48
C LEU A 503 -2.13 -13.93 -10.25
N VAL A 504 -2.82 -13.84 -9.11
CA VAL A 504 -2.47 -14.57 -7.89
C VAL A 504 -2.49 -16.07 -8.15
N THR A 505 -3.53 -16.57 -8.82
CA THR A 505 -3.67 -17.99 -9.17
C THR A 505 -2.52 -18.45 -10.06
N ALA A 506 -2.21 -17.72 -11.13
CA ALA A 506 -1.12 -18.05 -12.04
C ALA A 506 0.24 -18.00 -11.32
N TRP A 507 0.47 -16.97 -10.50
CA TRP A 507 1.74 -16.75 -9.82
C TRP A 507 2.12 -17.89 -8.89
N VAL A 508 1.18 -18.32 -8.04
CA VAL A 508 1.43 -19.41 -7.10
C VAL A 508 1.42 -20.78 -7.77
N SER A 509 0.59 -20.98 -8.81
CA SER A 509 0.55 -22.24 -9.57
C SER A 509 1.84 -22.50 -10.36
N LEU A 510 2.46 -21.43 -10.88
CA LEU A 510 3.73 -21.47 -11.60
C LEU A 510 4.94 -21.34 -10.66
N ALA A 511 4.71 -21.22 -9.35
CA ALA A 511 5.76 -21.02 -8.35
C ALA A 511 6.74 -19.88 -8.70
N LEU A 512 6.25 -18.79 -9.30
CA LEU A 512 7.08 -17.66 -9.71
C LEU A 512 7.62 -16.92 -8.47
N PRO A 513 8.87 -16.44 -8.48
CA PRO A 513 9.40 -15.64 -7.39
C PRO A 513 8.61 -14.33 -7.26
N VAL A 514 8.26 -13.95 -6.03
CA VAL A 514 7.46 -12.75 -5.73
C VAL A 514 8.30 -11.48 -5.80
N GLY A 515 9.58 -11.64 -5.52
CA GLY A 515 10.62 -10.61 -5.60
C GLY A 515 12.01 -11.21 -5.69
N PRO A 516 13.08 -10.40 -5.77
CA PRO A 516 14.44 -10.88 -5.74
C PRO A 516 14.72 -11.71 -4.49
N GLY A 517 15.08 -12.98 -4.65
CA GLY A 517 15.35 -13.89 -3.52
C GLY A 517 14.13 -14.25 -2.65
N ALA A 518 12.91 -13.95 -3.10
CA ALA A 518 11.66 -14.22 -2.39
C ALA A 518 10.80 -15.22 -3.18
N PRO A 519 10.85 -16.52 -2.89
CA PRO A 519 10.04 -17.53 -3.55
C PRO A 519 8.55 -17.37 -3.16
N ALA A 520 7.63 -17.87 -4.00
CA ALA A 520 6.20 -17.89 -3.67
C ALA A 520 5.86 -18.96 -2.64
N THR A 521 6.70 -19.98 -2.49
CA THR A 521 6.50 -21.11 -1.59
C THR A 521 7.46 -21.04 -0.41
N TYR A 522 6.98 -21.47 0.74
CA TYR A 522 7.78 -21.65 1.93
C TYR A 522 8.10 -23.14 2.13
N SER A 523 9.36 -23.43 2.44
CA SER A 523 9.79 -24.75 2.88
C SER A 523 10.62 -24.58 4.16
N PRO A 524 10.25 -25.28 5.25
CA PRO A 524 11.05 -25.23 6.48
C PRO A 524 12.50 -25.62 6.22
N PRO A 525 13.48 -25.06 6.97
CA PRO A 525 14.88 -25.44 6.85
C PRO A 525 15.09 -26.95 7.05
N ALA A 526 15.89 -27.57 6.19
CA ALA A 526 16.10 -29.03 6.16
C ALA A 526 16.67 -29.63 7.46
N ALA A 527 17.38 -28.84 8.27
CA ALA A 527 17.91 -29.27 9.57
C ALA A 527 16.84 -29.70 10.58
N ILE A 528 15.59 -29.24 10.40
CA ILE A 528 14.47 -29.50 11.31
C ILE A 528 13.71 -30.75 10.90
N VAL A 529 13.65 -31.03 9.58
CA VAL A 529 12.97 -32.22 9.05
C VAL A 529 13.73 -33.52 9.43
N GLN A 530 15.05 -33.46 9.54
CA GLN A 530 15.88 -34.62 9.92
C GLN A 530 15.77 -35.03 11.40
N SER A 531 15.38 -34.12 12.29
CA SER A 531 15.18 -34.44 13.69
C SER A 531 13.85 -35.17 13.98
N GLN A 532 12.92 -35.20 13.01
CA GLN A 532 11.62 -35.88 13.14
C GLN A 532 11.61 -37.28 12.51
N VAL A 533 12.59 -37.58 11.64
CA VAL A 533 12.81 -38.93 11.14
C VAL A 533 13.86 -39.57 12.06
N GLY A 534 13.41 -40.10 13.18
CA GLY A 534 14.26 -40.91 14.06
C GLY A 534 14.94 -42.01 13.28
N PRO A 535 16.11 -42.50 13.73
CA PRO A 535 16.77 -43.60 13.05
C PRO A 535 15.83 -44.82 13.04
N SER A 536 15.54 -45.27 11.81
CA SER A 536 14.80 -46.52 11.53
C SER A 536 15.55 -47.74 12.02
#